data_c797838da614ba38c38da83b67c699e6
#
_entry.id   c797838da614ba38c38da83b67c699e6
#
_cell.length_a   1.000
_cell.length_b   1.000
_cell.length_c   1.000
_cell.angle_alpha   90.00
_cell.angle_beta   90.00
_cell.angle_gamma   90.00
#
_symmetry.space_group_name_H-M   'P 1'
#
loop_
_entity.id
_entity.type
_entity.pdbx_description
1 polymer ?
#
loop_
_entity_poly.entity_id
_entity_poly.type
_entity_poly.pdbx_seq_one_letter_code
_entity_poly.pdbx_strand_id
1 'polypeptide(L)'
;MRHLMSPLDFSVEELETLLNLAGDIEKHPEKYAHACEGKKLATLFYEPSTRTRLSHEAAMLNLGGSIMGFSSADSSSASKGESVSDTIRTVSCYADIVAMRHPKEGAPMVACKHASIPVINAGDGGHQHPTQTLTDLLTIRSVKGRLDHMTIGLCGDLKFGRTVHSLIPVSYTHLTLPTIA
;
A
#
# COMPACT_ATOMS: atom_id res chain seq x y z
N MET A 1 -7.64 -7.59 13.72
CA MET A 1 -6.51 -7.52 12.79
C MET A 1 -6.67 -6.26 11.96
N ARG A 2 -5.57 -5.54 11.67
CA ARG A 2 -5.61 -4.28 10.92
C ARG A 2 -5.16 -4.50 9.49
N HIS A 3 -5.83 -3.87 8.53
CA HIS A 3 -5.48 -3.86 7.12
C HIS A 3 -5.17 -2.42 6.68
N LEU A 4 -4.53 -2.25 5.53
CA LEU A 4 -4.32 -0.95 4.89
C LEU A 4 -5.12 -0.91 3.59
N MET A 5 -6.34 -0.42 3.64
CA MET A 5 -7.22 -0.29 2.46
C MET A 5 -7.26 1.13 1.92
N SER A 6 -7.21 2.10 2.81
CA SER A 6 -7.20 3.53 2.53
C SER A 6 -6.19 4.23 3.44
N PRO A 7 -5.59 5.34 3.03
CA PRO A 7 -4.79 6.17 3.95
C PRO A 7 -5.60 6.69 5.13
N LEU A 8 -6.93 6.81 4.98
CA LEU A 8 -7.87 7.21 6.04
C LEU A 8 -8.08 6.14 7.13
N ASP A 9 -7.52 4.94 6.96
CA ASP A 9 -7.55 3.89 8.00
C ASP A 9 -6.67 4.25 9.21
N PHE A 10 -5.87 5.32 9.10
CA PHE A 10 -4.98 5.80 10.15
C PHE A 10 -5.44 7.16 10.68
N SER A 11 -5.28 7.39 11.99
CA SER A 11 -5.37 8.75 12.56
C SER A 11 -4.17 9.59 12.14
N VAL A 12 -4.23 10.91 12.39
CA VAL A 12 -3.10 11.82 12.12
C VAL A 12 -1.86 11.39 12.89
N GLU A 13 -2.01 11.05 14.16
CA GLU A 13 -0.91 10.62 15.04
C GLU A 13 -0.29 9.30 14.57
N GLU A 14 -1.11 8.40 14.06
CA GLU A 14 -0.64 7.13 13.48
C GLU A 14 0.11 7.35 12.17
N LEU A 15 -0.38 8.27 11.31
CA LEU A 15 0.33 8.66 10.08
C LEU A 15 1.67 9.31 10.41
N GLU A 16 1.72 10.21 11.39
CA GLU A 16 2.98 10.82 11.84
C GLU A 16 3.97 9.75 12.33
N THR A 17 3.47 8.78 13.12
CA THR A 17 4.28 7.66 13.60
C THR A 17 4.85 6.83 12.45
N LEU A 18 4.02 6.50 11.45
CA LEU A 18 4.44 5.76 10.26
C LEU A 18 5.48 6.54 9.45
N LEU A 19 5.24 7.83 9.23
CA LEU A 19 6.16 8.66 8.47
C LEU A 19 7.49 8.88 9.21
N ASN A 20 7.46 8.99 10.55
CA ASN A 20 8.67 9.08 11.37
C ASN A 20 9.48 7.78 11.29
N LEU A 21 8.80 6.62 11.39
CA LEU A 21 9.43 5.32 11.24
C LEU A 21 10.05 5.15 9.85
N ALA A 22 9.32 5.56 8.79
CA ALA A 22 9.85 5.50 7.42
C ALA A 22 11.10 6.36 7.26
N GLY A 23 11.12 7.57 7.84
CA GLY A 23 12.30 8.44 7.83
C GLY A 23 13.48 7.90 8.66
N ASP A 24 13.22 7.15 9.74
CA ASP A 24 14.28 6.50 10.52
C ASP A 24 14.85 5.29 9.74
N ILE A 25 14.00 4.50 9.09
CA ILE A 25 14.43 3.39 8.21
C ILE A 25 15.29 3.90 7.05
N GLU A 26 14.90 5.02 6.43
CA GLU A 26 15.68 5.63 5.34
C GLU A 26 17.09 6.03 5.79
N LYS A 27 17.24 6.56 7.00
CA LYS A 27 18.52 7.03 7.54
C LYS A 27 19.37 5.91 8.14
N HIS A 28 18.75 4.88 8.67
CA HIS A 28 19.37 3.80 9.44
C HIS A 28 18.83 2.42 9.02
N PRO A 29 18.93 2.05 7.72
CA PRO A 29 18.37 0.80 7.22
C PRO A 29 18.93 -0.44 7.91
N GLU A 30 20.19 -0.42 8.33
CA GLU A 30 20.87 -1.51 9.03
C GLU A 30 20.19 -1.87 10.35
N LYS A 31 19.58 -0.91 11.03
CA LYS A 31 18.86 -1.09 12.29
C LYS A 31 17.61 -1.99 12.12
N TYR A 32 17.08 -2.04 10.93
CA TYR A 32 15.85 -2.74 10.59
C TYR A 32 16.05 -4.01 9.74
N ALA A 33 17.29 -4.34 9.39
CA ALA A 33 17.62 -5.43 8.48
C ALA A 33 17.08 -6.82 8.92
N HIS A 34 16.73 -6.99 10.19
CA HIS A 34 16.17 -8.22 10.76
C HIS A 34 14.75 -8.07 11.31
N ALA A 35 14.09 -6.93 11.06
CA ALA A 35 12.77 -6.63 11.63
C ALA A 35 11.65 -7.59 11.18
N CYS A 36 11.80 -8.20 10.00
CA CYS A 36 10.87 -9.17 9.43
C CYS A 36 11.48 -10.57 9.28
N GLU A 37 12.54 -10.89 10.03
CA GLU A 37 13.16 -12.22 9.96
C GLU A 37 12.14 -13.32 10.26
N GLY A 38 12.10 -14.35 9.41
CA GLY A 38 11.14 -15.45 9.49
C GLY A 38 9.74 -15.11 8.98
N LYS A 39 9.45 -13.84 8.58
CA LYS A 39 8.16 -13.43 8.03
C LYS A 39 8.12 -13.53 6.51
N LYS A 40 6.92 -13.73 5.96
CA LYS A 40 6.68 -13.91 4.53
C LYS A 40 5.65 -12.90 4.04
N LEU A 41 6.02 -12.12 3.03
CA LEU A 41 5.11 -11.27 2.27
C LEU A 41 4.61 -12.03 1.04
N ALA A 42 3.29 -12.11 0.86
CA ALA A 42 2.70 -12.53 -0.41
C ALA A 42 2.37 -11.32 -1.28
N THR A 43 2.91 -11.27 -2.50
CA THR A 43 2.56 -10.26 -3.51
C THR A 43 1.57 -10.84 -4.52
N LEU A 44 0.29 -10.45 -4.42
CA LEU A 44 -0.79 -10.94 -5.27
C LEU A 44 -1.16 -9.86 -6.30
N PHE A 45 -0.50 -9.88 -7.44
CA PHE A 45 -0.66 -8.90 -8.49
C PHE A 45 -1.49 -9.47 -9.65
N TYR A 46 -2.78 -9.14 -9.68
CA TYR A 46 -3.72 -9.55 -10.73
C TYR A 46 -3.61 -8.69 -11.99
N GLU A 47 -2.91 -7.58 -11.92
CA GLU A 47 -2.51 -6.75 -13.06
C GLU A 47 -1.01 -6.43 -13.00
N PRO A 48 -0.32 -6.28 -14.14
CA PRO A 48 1.11 -5.96 -14.17
C PRO A 48 1.44 -4.66 -13.45
N SER A 49 2.47 -4.69 -12.63
CA SER A 49 3.00 -3.50 -11.96
C SER A 49 4.46 -3.70 -11.57
N THR A 50 5.38 -3.10 -12.31
CA THR A 50 6.80 -3.23 -12.03
C THR A 50 7.19 -2.52 -10.74
N ARG A 51 6.92 -1.22 -10.65
CA ARG A 51 7.38 -0.40 -9.51
C ARG A 51 6.75 -0.84 -8.19
N THR A 52 5.43 -0.95 -8.13
CA THR A 52 4.73 -1.28 -6.89
C THR A 52 5.09 -2.67 -6.39
N ARG A 53 5.16 -3.65 -7.27
CA ARG A 53 5.53 -5.01 -6.88
C ARG A 53 6.96 -5.06 -6.35
N LEU A 54 7.93 -4.59 -7.14
CA LEU A 54 9.34 -4.64 -6.77
C LEU A 54 9.64 -3.84 -5.50
N SER A 55 8.95 -2.70 -5.26
CA SER A 55 9.16 -1.92 -4.05
C SER A 55 8.68 -2.65 -2.78
N HIS A 56 7.53 -3.35 -2.84
CA HIS A 56 7.06 -4.15 -1.72
C HIS A 56 7.95 -5.36 -1.46
N GLU A 57 8.38 -6.03 -2.54
CA GLU A 57 9.29 -7.18 -2.44
C GLU A 57 10.66 -6.76 -1.88
N ALA A 58 11.24 -5.69 -2.41
CA ALA A 58 12.51 -5.15 -1.93
C ALA A 58 12.43 -4.70 -0.46
N ALA A 59 11.33 -4.03 -0.06
CA ALA A 59 11.14 -3.64 1.33
C ALA A 59 11.15 -4.86 2.26
N MET A 60 10.43 -5.92 1.91
CA MET A 60 10.38 -7.14 2.73
C MET A 60 11.74 -7.82 2.82
N LEU A 61 12.47 -7.90 1.70
CA LEU A 61 13.83 -8.47 1.67
C LEU A 61 14.81 -7.64 2.49
N ASN A 62 14.77 -6.31 2.37
CA ASN A 62 15.62 -5.42 3.14
C ASN A 62 15.35 -5.47 4.66
N LEU A 63 14.16 -5.87 5.05
CA LEU A 63 13.79 -6.10 6.45
C LEU A 63 14.10 -7.53 6.93
N GLY A 64 14.78 -8.37 6.12
CA GLY A 64 15.17 -9.73 6.47
C GLY A 64 14.07 -10.79 6.28
N GLY A 65 12.95 -10.44 5.66
CA GLY A 65 11.86 -11.37 5.38
C GLY A 65 12.02 -12.12 4.06
N SER A 66 10.99 -12.86 3.69
CA SER A 66 10.91 -13.63 2.45
C SER A 66 9.68 -13.22 1.63
N ILE A 67 9.72 -13.50 0.35
CA ILE A 67 8.63 -13.14 -0.58
C ILE A 67 8.09 -14.38 -1.30
N MET A 68 6.80 -14.35 -1.63
CA MET A 68 6.11 -15.30 -2.50
C MET A 68 4.99 -14.59 -3.26
N GLY A 69 4.41 -15.21 -4.27
CA GLY A 69 3.25 -14.64 -4.95
C GLY A 69 3.29 -14.79 -6.47
N PHE A 70 2.48 -13.99 -7.15
CA PHE A 70 2.36 -13.97 -8.61
C PHE A 70 2.28 -12.54 -9.16
N SER A 71 2.63 -12.38 -10.44
CA SER A 71 2.75 -11.08 -11.11
C SER A 71 1.60 -10.78 -12.09
N SER A 72 0.73 -11.75 -12.35
CA SER A 72 -0.47 -11.62 -13.19
C SER A 72 -1.51 -12.65 -12.81
N ALA A 73 -2.77 -12.39 -13.14
CA ALA A 73 -3.86 -13.35 -12.95
C ALA A 73 -3.59 -14.66 -13.72
N ASP A 74 -2.99 -14.58 -14.90
CA ASP A 74 -2.70 -15.73 -15.76
C ASP A 74 -1.68 -16.70 -15.17
N SER A 75 -0.81 -16.22 -14.28
CA SER A 75 0.18 -17.03 -13.57
C SER A 75 -0.34 -17.64 -12.27
N SER A 76 -1.66 -17.56 -12.02
CA SER A 76 -2.32 -18.05 -10.81
C SER A 76 -3.59 -18.85 -11.12
N SER A 77 -4.17 -19.47 -10.11
CA SER A 77 -5.46 -20.17 -10.24
C SER A 77 -6.63 -19.25 -10.58
N ALA A 78 -6.46 -17.92 -10.50
CA ALA A 78 -7.46 -16.97 -10.98
C ALA A 78 -7.78 -17.17 -12.47
N SER A 79 -6.81 -17.58 -13.29
CA SER A 79 -7.02 -17.95 -14.69
C SER A 79 -8.01 -19.11 -14.89
N LYS A 80 -8.20 -19.92 -13.86
CA LYS A 80 -9.14 -21.06 -13.83
C LYS A 80 -10.45 -20.72 -13.12
N GLY A 81 -10.67 -19.44 -12.78
CA GLY A 81 -11.90 -18.98 -12.12
C GLY A 81 -11.87 -18.98 -10.58
N GLU A 82 -10.70 -19.18 -9.95
CA GLU A 82 -10.57 -19.07 -8.50
C GLU A 82 -10.93 -17.65 -8.05
N SER A 83 -11.77 -17.55 -7.02
CA SER A 83 -12.19 -16.26 -6.48
C SER A 83 -11.10 -15.60 -5.63
N VAL A 84 -11.13 -14.27 -5.50
CA VAL A 84 -10.27 -13.52 -4.58
C VAL A 84 -10.42 -14.04 -3.15
N SER A 85 -11.62 -14.41 -2.75
CA SER A 85 -11.91 -14.97 -1.41
C SER A 85 -11.21 -16.30 -1.16
N ASP A 86 -11.15 -17.17 -2.16
CA ASP A 86 -10.50 -18.48 -2.01
C ASP A 86 -8.99 -18.36 -2.11
N THR A 87 -8.49 -17.53 -3.05
CA THR A 87 -7.06 -17.22 -3.12
C THR A 87 -6.54 -16.68 -1.80
N ILE A 88 -7.22 -15.70 -1.18
CA ILE A 88 -6.71 -15.09 0.06
C ILE A 88 -6.77 -16.04 1.25
N ARG A 89 -7.77 -16.93 1.34
CA ARG A 89 -7.82 -17.99 2.36
C ARG A 89 -6.63 -18.94 2.24
N THR A 90 -6.35 -19.37 1.01
CA THR A 90 -5.22 -20.25 0.71
C THR A 90 -3.90 -19.58 1.05
N VAL A 91 -3.66 -18.33 0.58
CA VAL A 91 -2.44 -17.59 0.83
C VAL A 91 -2.24 -17.28 2.31
N SER A 92 -3.33 -17.06 3.05
CA SER A 92 -3.27 -16.83 4.50
C SER A 92 -2.70 -18.03 5.29
N CYS A 93 -2.66 -19.23 4.69
CA CYS A 93 -2.02 -20.39 5.29
C CYS A 93 -0.49 -20.41 5.11
N TYR A 94 0.06 -19.59 4.22
CA TYR A 94 1.47 -19.63 3.82
C TYR A 94 2.25 -18.37 4.14
N ALA A 95 1.58 -17.22 4.22
CA ALA A 95 2.18 -15.91 4.40
C ALA A 95 1.76 -15.25 5.73
N ASP A 96 2.51 -14.23 6.16
CA ASP A 96 2.23 -13.42 7.35
C ASP A 96 1.55 -12.10 7.01
N ILE A 97 1.71 -11.62 5.77
CA ILE A 97 1.13 -10.38 5.26
C ILE A 97 0.97 -10.45 3.74
N VAL A 98 -0.01 -9.75 3.19
CA VAL A 98 -0.28 -9.70 1.74
C VAL A 98 -0.24 -8.27 1.23
N ALA A 99 0.43 -8.05 0.10
CA ALA A 99 0.25 -6.86 -0.76
C ALA A 99 -0.55 -7.30 -2.01
N MET A 100 -1.77 -6.77 -2.14
CA MET A 100 -2.66 -7.11 -3.25
C MET A 100 -2.87 -5.93 -4.18
N ARG A 101 -2.69 -6.17 -5.49
CA ARG A 101 -3.07 -5.27 -6.56
C ARG A 101 -4.07 -5.93 -7.49
N HIS A 102 -5.16 -5.22 -7.80
CA HIS A 102 -6.26 -5.81 -8.59
C HIS A 102 -6.84 -4.77 -9.55
N PRO A 103 -7.24 -5.17 -10.80
CA PRO A 103 -7.86 -4.23 -11.74
C PRO A 103 -9.30 -3.82 -11.35
N LYS A 104 -9.99 -4.63 -10.53
CA LYS A 104 -11.36 -4.32 -10.06
C LYS A 104 -11.29 -3.57 -8.73
N GLU A 105 -12.00 -2.45 -8.67
CA GLU A 105 -12.19 -1.67 -7.45
C GLU A 105 -12.84 -2.52 -6.34
N GLY A 106 -12.39 -2.33 -5.11
CA GLY A 106 -12.89 -3.06 -3.93
C GLY A 106 -12.42 -4.51 -3.79
N ALA A 107 -11.65 -5.07 -4.74
CA ALA A 107 -11.17 -6.44 -4.61
C ALA A 107 -10.29 -6.67 -3.36
N PRO A 108 -9.36 -5.75 -2.98
CA PRO A 108 -8.63 -5.87 -1.71
C PRO A 108 -9.54 -5.81 -0.48
N MET A 109 -10.65 -5.07 -0.54
CA MET A 109 -11.65 -5.04 0.53
C MET A 109 -12.37 -6.40 0.69
N VAL A 110 -12.64 -7.08 -0.44
CA VAL A 110 -13.16 -8.46 -0.40
C VAL A 110 -12.12 -9.39 0.22
N ALA A 111 -10.85 -9.26 -0.15
CA ALA A 111 -9.77 -10.04 0.44
C ALA A 111 -9.70 -9.86 1.96
N CYS A 112 -9.79 -8.63 2.48
CA CYS A 112 -9.77 -8.35 3.92
C CYS A 112 -10.85 -9.10 4.72
N LYS A 113 -12.05 -9.28 4.14
CA LYS A 113 -13.16 -9.99 4.79
C LYS A 113 -12.89 -11.49 4.97
N HIS A 114 -11.98 -12.06 4.22
CA HIS A 114 -11.68 -13.49 4.19
C HIS A 114 -10.25 -13.84 4.60
N ALA A 115 -9.38 -12.84 4.75
CA ALA A 115 -8.00 -13.03 5.18
C ALA A 115 -7.90 -13.30 6.69
N SER A 116 -6.99 -14.18 7.08
CA SER A 116 -6.56 -14.35 8.47
C SER A 116 -5.22 -13.66 8.77
N ILE A 117 -4.69 -12.90 7.83
CA ILE A 117 -3.45 -12.11 7.91
C ILE A 117 -3.69 -10.69 7.41
N PRO A 118 -2.86 -9.69 7.76
CA PRO A 118 -2.96 -8.33 7.25
C PRO A 118 -2.92 -8.26 5.72
N VAL A 119 -3.75 -7.39 5.15
CA VAL A 119 -3.78 -7.10 3.70
C VAL A 119 -3.46 -5.63 3.48
N ILE A 120 -2.55 -5.37 2.54
CA ILE A 120 -2.19 -4.05 2.03
C ILE A 120 -2.79 -3.90 0.63
N ASN A 121 -3.58 -2.87 0.42
CA ASN A 121 -4.03 -2.46 -0.91
C ASN A 121 -2.87 -1.80 -1.66
N ALA A 122 -2.33 -2.49 -2.66
CA ALA A 122 -1.26 -2.02 -3.54
C ALA A 122 -1.80 -1.42 -4.86
N GLY A 123 -3.08 -1.05 -4.87
CA GLY A 123 -3.82 -0.44 -5.97
C GLY A 123 -5.01 -1.28 -6.43
N ASP A 124 -6.20 -0.68 -6.47
CA ASP A 124 -7.44 -1.32 -6.90
C ASP A 124 -8.15 -0.50 -7.99
N GLY A 125 -7.96 -0.88 -9.23
CA GLY A 125 -8.55 -0.20 -10.38
C GLY A 125 -8.18 1.29 -10.43
N GLY A 126 -9.15 2.16 -10.64
CA GLY A 126 -9.02 3.62 -10.60
C GLY A 126 -9.25 4.21 -9.20
N HIS A 127 -9.54 3.42 -8.18
CA HIS A 127 -10.08 3.86 -6.90
C HIS A 127 -8.99 4.32 -5.91
N GLN A 128 -8.15 3.43 -5.40
CA GLN A 128 -7.22 3.74 -4.31
C GLN A 128 -5.81 3.21 -4.56
N HIS A 129 -4.81 3.93 -4.01
CA HIS A 129 -3.41 3.48 -3.93
C HIS A 129 -2.77 3.99 -2.62
N PRO A 130 -3.18 3.45 -1.46
CA PRO A 130 -2.80 4.00 -0.16
C PRO A 130 -1.28 4.04 0.07
N THR A 131 -0.54 3.03 -0.40
CA THR A 131 0.92 3.01 -0.25
C THR A 131 1.61 4.11 -1.05
N GLN A 132 1.06 4.50 -2.22
CA GLN A 132 1.56 5.66 -2.96
C GLN A 132 1.31 6.96 -2.20
N THR A 133 0.13 7.12 -1.61
CA THR A 133 -0.16 8.30 -0.79
C THR A 133 0.80 8.45 0.39
N LEU A 134 1.13 7.36 1.09
CA LEU A 134 2.13 7.40 2.16
C LEU A 134 3.52 7.84 1.65
N THR A 135 3.91 7.37 0.46
CA THR A 135 5.14 7.79 -0.20
C THR A 135 5.11 9.27 -0.58
N ASP A 136 3.99 9.76 -1.11
CA ASP A 136 3.80 11.17 -1.48
C ASP A 136 3.90 12.06 -0.22
N LEU A 137 3.23 11.68 0.87
CA LEU A 137 3.31 12.40 2.15
C LEU A 137 4.74 12.44 2.72
N LEU A 138 5.45 11.32 2.68
CA LEU A 138 6.85 11.27 3.12
C LEU A 138 7.73 12.19 2.26
N THR A 139 7.54 12.17 0.94
CA THR A 139 8.27 13.03 0.00
C THR A 139 7.99 14.50 0.26
N ILE A 140 6.71 14.89 0.40
CA ILE A 140 6.31 16.27 0.70
C ILE A 140 6.96 16.73 2.02
N ARG A 141 6.87 15.91 3.06
CA ARG A 141 7.47 16.22 4.37
C ARG A 141 8.99 16.35 4.29
N SER A 142 9.68 15.47 3.56
CA SER A 142 11.13 15.53 3.39
C SER A 142 11.59 16.81 2.66
N VAL A 143 10.82 17.23 1.65
CA VAL A 143 11.17 18.41 0.83
C VAL A 143 10.74 19.72 1.50
N LYS A 144 9.58 19.76 2.16
CA LYS A 144 8.98 21.00 2.71
C LYS A 144 9.16 21.14 4.22
N GLY A 145 9.57 20.09 4.91
CA GLY A 145 9.72 20.06 6.37
C GLY A 145 8.40 20.02 7.14
N ARG A 146 7.26 20.04 6.44
CA ARG A 146 5.91 20.09 7.03
C ARG A 146 4.88 19.47 6.10
N LEU A 147 3.68 19.17 6.63
CA LEU A 147 2.52 18.70 5.89
C LEU A 147 1.31 19.62 6.03
N ASP A 148 1.38 20.64 6.86
CA ASP A 148 0.33 21.61 7.13
C ASP A 148 0.52 22.91 6.35
N HIS A 149 -0.53 23.74 6.27
CA HIS A 149 -0.52 25.07 5.66
C HIS A 149 0.13 25.11 4.26
N MET A 150 -0.29 24.16 3.39
CA MET A 150 0.25 24.05 2.04
C MET A 150 -0.85 24.17 0.98
N THR A 151 -0.48 24.69 -0.18
CA THR A 151 -1.28 24.61 -1.39
C THR A 151 -0.70 23.51 -2.28
N ILE A 152 -1.54 22.53 -2.63
CA ILE A 152 -1.15 21.39 -3.48
C ILE A 152 -1.90 21.52 -4.80
N GLY A 153 -1.13 21.69 -5.88
CA GLY A 153 -1.67 21.65 -7.27
C GLY A 153 -1.65 20.20 -7.79
N LEU A 154 -2.78 19.73 -8.31
CA LEU A 154 -2.91 18.44 -8.95
C LEU A 154 -3.11 18.64 -10.45
N CYS A 155 -2.26 18.00 -11.28
CA CYS A 155 -2.32 18.16 -12.72
C CYS A 155 -2.20 16.79 -13.40
N GLY A 156 -2.97 16.56 -14.46
CA GLY A 156 -2.98 15.34 -15.24
C GLY A 156 -4.35 14.68 -15.31
N ASP A 157 -4.40 13.35 -15.35
CA ASP A 157 -5.66 12.60 -15.37
C ASP A 157 -6.26 12.53 -13.96
N LEU A 158 -7.07 13.52 -13.62
CA LEU A 158 -7.74 13.61 -12.32
C LEU A 158 -8.96 12.69 -12.22
N LYS A 159 -9.46 12.18 -13.35
CA LYS A 159 -10.62 11.29 -13.36
C LYS A 159 -10.28 9.84 -13.05
N PHE A 160 -9.17 9.34 -13.60
CA PHE A 160 -8.78 7.93 -13.45
C PHE A 160 -7.48 7.74 -12.66
N GLY A 161 -6.87 8.85 -12.23
CA GLY A 161 -5.63 8.84 -11.44
C GLY A 161 -5.86 8.44 -10.00
N ARG A 162 -5.81 7.15 -9.68
CA ARG A 162 -6.03 6.61 -8.32
C ARG A 162 -5.11 7.19 -7.24
N THR A 163 -3.94 7.69 -7.59
CA THR A 163 -3.04 8.36 -6.65
C THR A 163 -3.64 9.67 -6.16
N VAL A 164 -4.28 10.43 -7.05
CA VAL A 164 -5.00 11.65 -6.74
C VAL A 164 -6.21 11.35 -5.85
N HIS A 165 -6.97 10.30 -6.18
CA HIS A 165 -8.13 9.87 -5.41
C HIS A 165 -7.79 9.44 -3.98
N SER A 166 -6.57 8.95 -3.75
CA SER A 166 -6.09 8.62 -2.41
C SER A 166 -5.50 9.82 -1.68
N LEU A 167 -4.79 10.72 -2.38
CA LEU A 167 -4.11 11.85 -1.77
C LEU A 167 -5.08 12.97 -1.36
N ILE A 168 -6.09 13.27 -2.18
CA ILE A 168 -7.05 14.35 -1.90
C ILE A 168 -7.77 14.15 -0.55
N PRO A 169 -8.39 13.00 -0.25
CA PRO A 169 -9.09 12.80 1.01
C PRO A 169 -8.17 12.99 2.22
N VAL A 170 -6.95 12.47 2.16
CA VAL A 170 -5.97 12.62 3.25
C VAL A 170 -5.52 14.06 3.42
N SER A 171 -5.25 14.75 2.33
CA SER A 171 -4.85 16.17 2.40
C SER A 171 -5.96 17.05 2.97
N TYR A 172 -7.22 16.72 2.72
CA TYR A 172 -8.36 17.45 3.23
C TYR A 172 -8.68 17.14 4.71
N THR A 173 -8.53 15.89 5.13
CA THR A 173 -8.96 15.44 6.47
C THR A 173 -7.84 15.40 7.50
N HIS A 174 -6.59 15.19 7.07
CA HIS A 174 -5.44 14.95 7.94
C HIS A 174 -4.36 16.02 7.82
N LEU A 175 -4.34 16.76 6.73
CA LEU A 175 -3.46 17.90 6.51
C LEU A 175 -4.35 19.14 6.53
N THR A 176 -4.10 20.12 7.38
CA THR A 176 -4.94 21.32 7.49
C THR A 176 -5.17 21.99 6.14
N LEU A 177 -6.42 21.98 5.71
CA LEU A 177 -7.07 22.63 4.57
C LEU A 177 -6.17 23.08 3.41
N PRO A 178 -6.09 22.30 2.33
CA PRO A 178 -5.60 22.80 1.06
C PRO A 178 -6.69 23.67 0.43
N THR A 179 -6.31 24.84 -0.07
CA THR A 179 -7.13 25.55 -1.05
C THR A 179 -6.92 24.81 -2.38
N ILE A 180 -7.98 24.18 -2.88
CA ILE A 180 -7.96 23.60 -4.23
C ILE A 180 -8.13 24.78 -5.19
N ALA A 181 -7.13 25.02 -6.02
CA ALA A 181 -7.20 25.96 -7.13
C ALA A 181 -7.35 25.18 -8.43
#